data_d560cad67bd4e56c7682db2f402aadbb
#
_entry.id   d560cad67bd4e56c7682db2f402aadbb
#
_cell.length_a   1.000
_cell.length_b   1.000
_cell.length_c   1.000
_cell.angle_alpha   90.00
_cell.angle_beta   90.00
_cell.angle_gamma   90.00
#
_symmetry.space_group_name_H-M   'P 1'
#
loop_
_entity.id
_entity.type
_entity.pdbx_description
1 polymer ?
#
loop_
_entity_poly.entity_id
_entity_poly.type
_entity_poly.pdbx_seq_one_letter_code
_entity_poly.pdbx_strand_id
1 'polypeptide(L)'
;KFLDVLRRMMNNPNWEPVRVAKDGCGLPTVSNTVDELAVMFAGLAVEKDDDWIWESMNRHPDLIGGFNRLDSTCIKAGKGTLIAKEGADGLLGLSVIHPDWPKGLGIVIKIAHGWNSQATWYVTRAVLGVLGIELRNPYPLHRQKAFIVPGIVPPKYLDKLEEVVTWDEWDPNQDSFSLDWKEYSAKTTKSDPFKNEGIDI
;
A
#
# COMPACT_ATOMS: atom_id res chain seq x y z
N LYS A 1 -11.78 19.47 -10.24
CA LYS A 1 -11.14 18.42 -11.08
C LYS A 1 -10.36 17.38 -10.28
N PHE A 2 -9.41 17.77 -9.38
CA PHE A 2 -8.66 16.81 -8.58
C PHE A 2 -9.56 15.96 -7.68
N LEU A 3 -10.40 16.58 -6.86
CA LEU A 3 -11.36 15.86 -6.01
C LEU A 3 -12.40 15.06 -6.82
N ASP A 4 -12.77 15.51 -8.00
CA ASP A 4 -13.72 14.78 -8.84
C ASP A 4 -13.16 13.42 -9.32
N VAL A 5 -11.83 13.36 -9.59
CA VAL A 5 -11.15 12.11 -9.89
C VAL A 5 -11.16 11.19 -8.68
N LEU A 6 -10.84 11.68 -7.49
CA LEU A 6 -10.84 10.88 -6.27
C LEU A 6 -12.24 10.34 -5.93
N ARG A 7 -13.27 11.18 -6.05
CA ARG A 7 -14.67 10.78 -5.86
C ARG A 7 -15.08 9.68 -6.83
N ARG A 8 -14.64 9.79 -8.09
CA ARG A 8 -14.89 8.75 -9.10
C ARG A 8 -14.19 7.45 -8.72
N MET A 9 -12.90 7.49 -8.33
CA MET A 9 -12.16 6.31 -7.86
C MET A 9 -12.79 5.68 -6.62
N MET A 10 -13.34 6.49 -5.72
CA MET A 10 -14.09 6.04 -4.54
C MET A 10 -15.47 5.48 -4.87
N ASN A 11 -15.94 5.64 -6.10
CA ASN A 11 -17.35 5.44 -6.48
C ASN A 11 -18.33 6.12 -5.51
N ASN A 12 -17.95 7.30 -5.02
CA ASN A 12 -18.72 8.09 -4.06
C ASN A 12 -18.64 9.57 -4.43
N PRO A 13 -19.67 10.13 -5.08
CA PRO A 13 -19.68 11.53 -5.51
C PRO A 13 -19.67 12.54 -4.34
N ASN A 14 -20.02 12.09 -3.15
CA ASN A 14 -20.05 12.91 -1.94
C ASN A 14 -18.84 12.72 -1.05
N TRP A 15 -17.85 11.91 -1.49
CA TRP A 15 -16.64 11.73 -0.70
C TRP A 15 -15.86 13.04 -0.57
N GLU A 16 -15.44 13.35 0.66
CA GLU A 16 -14.61 14.49 0.99
C GLU A 16 -13.45 14.04 1.87
N PRO A 17 -12.22 14.50 1.58
CA PRO A 17 -11.08 14.22 2.45
C PRO A 17 -11.22 14.98 3.79
N VAL A 18 -10.71 14.40 4.85
CA VAL A 18 -10.68 15.08 6.16
C VAL A 18 -9.82 16.34 6.11
N ARG A 19 -8.73 16.29 5.34
CA ARG A 19 -7.82 17.44 5.14
C ARG A 19 -7.29 17.47 3.71
N VAL A 20 -7.05 18.68 3.24
CA VAL A 20 -6.32 18.95 1.99
C VAL A 20 -5.11 19.77 2.35
N ALA A 21 -3.95 19.42 1.83
CA ALA A 21 -2.69 20.12 2.04
C ALA A 21 -1.95 20.29 0.71
N LYS A 22 -0.84 20.97 0.76
CA LYS A 22 0.12 21.11 -0.35
C LYS A 22 1.35 20.29 0.03
N ASP A 23 1.77 19.40 -0.82
CA ASP A 23 2.98 18.60 -0.59
C ASP A 23 4.28 19.36 -0.92
N GLY A 24 5.43 18.73 -0.70
CA GLY A 24 6.74 19.34 -0.95
C GLY A 24 6.99 19.73 -2.40
N CYS A 25 6.30 19.16 -3.39
CA CYS A 25 6.38 19.53 -4.80
C CYS A 25 5.31 20.54 -5.23
N GLY A 26 4.48 20.99 -4.30
CA GLY A 26 3.49 22.03 -4.53
C GLY A 26 2.15 21.57 -5.08
N LEU A 27 1.95 20.27 -5.20
CA LEU A 27 0.68 19.69 -5.64
C LEU A 27 -0.30 19.52 -4.47
N PRO A 28 -1.62 19.57 -4.74
CA PRO A 28 -2.58 19.25 -3.70
C PRO A 28 -2.47 17.78 -3.30
N THR A 29 -2.48 17.54 -2.00
CA THR A 29 -2.54 16.22 -1.40
C THR A 29 -3.70 16.17 -0.41
N VAL A 30 -4.21 14.98 -0.13
CA VAL A 30 -5.35 14.76 0.75
C VAL A 30 -5.02 13.73 1.80
N SER A 31 -5.62 13.87 2.97
CA SER A 31 -5.56 12.81 3.99
C SER A 31 -6.60 11.75 3.68
N ASN A 32 -6.14 10.51 3.59
CA ASN A 32 -6.96 9.32 3.38
C ASN A 32 -6.70 8.33 4.48
N THR A 33 -7.66 7.50 4.82
CA THR A 33 -7.39 6.24 5.49
C THR A 33 -6.74 5.25 4.53
N VAL A 34 -6.09 4.21 5.06
CA VAL A 34 -5.53 3.12 4.25
C VAL A 34 -6.62 2.44 3.43
N ASP A 35 -7.80 2.27 4.03
CA ASP A 35 -8.97 1.66 3.39
C ASP A 35 -9.50 2.50 2.22
N GLU A 36 -9.65 3.81 2.41
CA GLU A 36 -10.07 4.72 1.35
C GLU A 36 -9.08 4.69 0.17
N LEU A 37 -7.78 4.69 0.48
CA LEU A 37 -6.77 4.61 -0.55
C LEU A 37 -6.81 3.26 -1.30
N ALA A 38 -7.08 2.15 -0.60
CA ALA A 38 -7.26 0.84 -1.24
C ALA A 38 -8.50 0.84 -2.18
N VAL A 39 -9.61 1.47 -1.77
CA VAL A 39 -10.78 1.62 -2.63
C VAL A 39 -10.44 2.43 -3.88
N MET A 40 -9.67 3.52 -3.76
CA MET A 40 -9.23 4.31 -4.91
C MET A 40 -8.36 3.48 -5.87
N PHE A 41 -7.45 2.66 -5.35
CA PHE A 41 -6.67 1.75 -6.19
C PHE A 41 -7.54 0.65 -6.84
N ALA A 42 -8.58 0.16 -6.18
CA ALA A 42 -9.56 -0.74 -6.81
C ALA A 42 -10.28 -0.05 -7.96
N GLY A 43 -10.64 1.23 -7.80
CA GLY A 43 -11.26 2.04 -8.85
C GLY A 43 -10.42 2.11 -10.13
N LEU A 44 -9.10 2.19 -10.02
CA LEU A 44 -8.21 2.16 -11.18
C LEU A 44 -8.27 0.83 -11.95
N ALA A 45 -8.46 -0.30 -11.27
CA ALA A 45 -8.64 -1.59 -11.93
C ALA A 45 -10.00 -1.71 -12.65
N VAL A 46 -11.05 -1.08 -12.09
CA VAL A 46 -12.37 -1.01 -12.73
C VAL A 46 -12.30 -0.22 -14.03
N GLU A 47 -11.58 0.89 -14.03
CA GLU A 47 -11.46 1.81 -15.18
C GLU A 47 -10.34 1.46 -16.16
N LYS A 48 -9.68 0.31 -16.02
CA LYS A 48 -8.49 -0.08 -16.79
C LYS A 48 -8.63 0.01 -18.31
N ASP A 49 -9.83 -0.23 -18.83
CA ASP A 49 -10.10 -0.23 -20.28
C ASP A 49 -10.44 1.18 -20.81
N ASP A 50 -10.83 2.09 -19.92
CA ASP A 50 -11.23 3.46 -20.24
C ASP A 50 -10.16 4.49 -19.90
N ASP A 51 -9.11 4.10 -19.17
CA ASP A 51 -8.08 5.01 -18.70
C ASP A 51 -6.69 4.63 -19.26
N TRP A 52 -6.06 5.58 -19.93
CA TRP A 52 -4.70 5.46 -20.47
C TRP A 52 -3.64 5.18 -19.39
N ILE A 53 -3.94 5.43 -18.11
CA ILE A 53 -3.02 5.23 -16.98
C ILE A 53 -2.60 3.76 -16.91
N TRP A 54 -3.58 2.83 -16.96
CA TRP A 54 -3.29 1.40 -16.87
C TRP A 54 -2.34 0.93 -17.97
N GLU A 55 -2.65 1.29 -19.21
CA GLU A 55 -1.82 0.91 -20.36
C GLU A 55 -0.42 1.54 -20.27
N SER A 56 -0.33 2.83 -19.96
CA SER A 56 0.94 3.55 -19.89
C SER A 56 1.86 3.02 -18.80
N MET A 57 1.33 2.72 -17.62
CA MET A 57 2.11 2.17 -16.51
C MET A 57 2.62 0.76 -16.82
N ASN A 58 1.80 -0.08 -17.45
CA ASN A 58 2.22 -1.42 -17.85
C ASN A 58 3.22 -1.40 -19.03
N ARG A 59 3.09 -0.46 -19.95
CA ARG A 59 4.00 -0.31 -21.09
C ARG A 59 5.36 0.26 -20.68
N HIS A 60 5.38 1.15 -19.69
CA HIS A 60 6.57 1.88 -19.28
C HIS A 60 6.82 1.82 -17.75
N PRO A 61 6.92 0.61 -17.16
CA PRO A 61 7.00 0.47 -15.70
C PRO A 61 8.23 1.15 -15.10
N ASP A 62 9.37 1.19 -15.81
CA ASP A 62 10.59 1.82 -15.32
C ASP A 62 10.51 3.37 -15.26
N LEU A 63 9.52 3.97 -15.92
CA LEU A 63 9.26 5.41 -15.81
C LEU A 63 8.40 5.77 -14.58
N ILE A 64 7.84 4.78 -13.88
CA ILE A 64 6.98 5.00 -12.71
C ILE A 64 7.82 5.29 -11.47
N GLY A 65 8.64 4.36 -11.04
CA GLY A 65 9.51 4.53 -9.87
C GLY A 65 10.99 4.54 -10.19
N GLY A 66 11.36 3.97 -11.34
CA GLY A 66 12.73 3.79 -11.78
C GLY A 66 13.15 2.32 -11.84
N PHE A 67 14.32 2.09 -12.37
CA PHE A 67 14.85 0.73 -12.51
C PHE A 67 15.04 0.06 -11.15
N ASN A 68 14.56 -1.17 -11.01
CA ASN A 68 14.60 -1.97 -9.77
C ASN A 68 13.85 -1.35 -8.56
N ARG A 69 13.01 -0.35 -8.76
CA ARG A 69 12.10 0.13 -7.71
C ARG A 69 10.96 -0.86 -7.49
N LEU A 70 10.37 -0.82 -6.30
CA LEU A 70 9.36 -1.79 -5.90
C LEU A 70 8.11 -1.72 -6.81
N ASP A 71 7.59 -0.53 -7.04
CA ASP A 71 6.42 -0.33 -7.91
C ASP A 71 6.69 -0.81 -9.35
N SER A 72 7.83 -0.43 -9.95
CA SER A 72 8.22 -0.89 -11.28
C SER A 72 8.39 -2.41 -11.35
N THR A 73 8.92 -3.01 -10.29
CA THR A 73 9.10 -4.48 -10.22
C THR A 73 7.76 -5.20 -10.06
N CYS A 74 6.84 -4.65 -9.26
CA CYS A 74 5.48 -5.16 -9.12
C CYS A 74 4.74 -5.16 -10.45
N ILE A 75 4.77 -4.03 -11.18
CA ILE A 75 4.10 -3.91 -12.48
C ILE A 75 4.63 -4.98 -13.45
N LYS A 76 5.95 -5.15 -13.54
CA LYS A 76 6.56 -6.19 -14.38
C LYS A 76 6.14 -7.60 -13.98
N ALA A 77 6.10 -7.88 -12.67
CA ALA A 77 5.68 -9.18 -12.14
C ALA A 77 4.20 -9.49 -12.46
N GLY A 78 3.36 -8.47 -12.48
CA GLY A 78 1.94 -8.60 -12.79
C GLY A 78 1.61 -8.88 -14.26
N LYS A 79 2.56 -8.69 -15.19
CA LYS A 79 2.40 -9.02 -16.62
C LYS A 79 1.09 -8.47 -17.23
N GLY A 80 0.75 -7.24 -16.91
CA GLY A 80 -0.46 -6.57 -17.40
C GLY A 80 -1.67 -6.66 -16.47
N THR A 81 -1.63 -7.45 -15.41
CA THR A 81 -2.72 -7.59 -14.45
C THR A 81 -2.57 -6.71 -13.21
N LEU A 82 -1.51 -5.90 -13.13
CA LEU A 82 -1.21 -5.10 -11.97
C LEU A 82 -0.56 -3.78 -12.35
N ILE A 83 -0.97 -2.71 -11.68
CA ILE A 83 -0.22 -1.46 -11.60
C ILE A 83 0.09 -1.14 -10.13
N ALA A 84 1.18 -0.43 -9.89
CA ALA A 84 1.66 -0.10 -8.55
C ALA A 84 2.26 1.29 -8.50
N LYS A 85 2.16 1.95 -7.34
CA LYS A 85 2.84 3.21 -7.07
C LYS A 85 3.33 3.28 -5.64
N GLU A 86 4.62 3.52 -5.48
CA GLU A 86 5.20 3.87 -4.18
C GLU A 86 4.85 5.30 -3.80
N GLY A 87 4.49 5.50 -2.55
CA GLY A 87 4.44 6.81 -1.89
C GLY A 87 5.61 6.97 -0.94
N ALA A 88 5.72 8.16 -0.34
CA ALA A 88 6.69 8.41 0.71
C ALA A 88 6.39 7.58 1.97
N ASP A 89 7.40 7.41 2.81
CA ASP A 89 7.28 6.86 4.14
C ASP A 89 6.70 5.42 4.20
N GLY A 90 7.20 4.55 3.31
CA GLY A 90 6.83 3.12 3.30
C GLY A 90 5.39 2.85 2.88
N LEU A 91 4.85 3.67 1.99
CA LEU A 91 3.54 3.50 1.38
C LEU A 91 3.67 2.86 0.01
N LEU A 92 2.84 1.86 -0.28
CA LEU A 92 2.67 1.28 -1.60
C LEU A 92 1.19 1.05 -1.87
N GLY A 93 0.70 1.54 -2.99
CA GLY A 93 -0.62 1.21 -3.52
C GLY A 93 -0.50 0.30 -4.73
N LEU A 94 -1.42 -0.67 -4.81
CA LEU A 94 -1.51 -1.64 -5.89
C LEU A 94 -2.94 -1.71 -6.39
N SER A 95 -3.09 -1.75 -7.69
CA SER A 95 -4.36 -2.02 -8.37
C SER A 95 -4.20 -3.32 -9.15
N VAL A 96 -5.06 -4.31 -8.89
CA VAL A 96 -4.89 -5.69 -9.38
C VAL A 96 -6.16 -6.18 -10.05
N ILE A 97 -6.00 -6.82 -11.20
CA ILE A 97 -7.04 -7.62 -11.85
C ILE A 97 -6.85 -9.06 -11.41
N HIS A 98 -7.87 -9.63 -10.77
CA HIS A 98 -7.80 -10.99 -10.28
C HIS A 98 -9.15 -11.71 -10.47
N PRO A 99 -9.17 -13.00 -10.82
CA PRO A 99 -10.42 -13.74 -11.06
C PRO A 99 -11.42 -13.69 -9.89
N ASP A 100 -10.91 -13.70 -8.66
CA ASP A 100 -11.77 -13.64 -7.47
C ASP A 100 -12.37 -12.26 -7.20
N TRP A 101 -11.83 -11.21 -7.84
CA TRP A 101 -12.31 -9.84 -7.77
C TRP A 101 -12.50 -9.25 -9.16
N PRO A 102 -13.58 -9.65 -9.86
CA PRO A 102 -13.83 -9.23 -11.25
C PRO A 102 -14.05 -7.72 -11.40
N LYS A 103 -14.35 -7.03 -10.30
CA LYS A 103 -14.49 -5.57 -10.24
C LYS A 103 -13.20 -4.84 -9.84
N GLY A 104 -12.06 -5.55 -9.85
CA GLY A 104 -10.79 -5.00 -9.41
C GLY A 104 -10.53 -5.15 -7.91
N LEU A 105 -9.26 -5.24 -7.57
CA LEU A 105 -8.74 -5.32 -6.20
C LEU A 105 -7.76 -4.19 -5.97
N GLY A 106 -8.00 -3.37 -4.96
CA GLY A 106 -7.04 -2.39 -4.46
C GLY A 106 -6.36 -2.90 -3.20
N ILE A 107 -5.05 -2.74 -3.15
CA ILE A 107 -4.24 -3.12 -1.99
C ILE A 107 -3.39 -1.93 -1.61
N VAL A 108 -3.33 -1.63 -0.32
CA VAL A 108 -2.43 -0.61 0.22
C VAL A 108 -1.60 -1.20 1.34
N ILE A 109 -0.30 -1.02 1.24
CA ILE A 109 0.67 -1.40 2.24
C ILE A 109 1.25 -0.14 2.83
N LYS A 110 1.12 0.06 4.14
CA LYS A 110 1.73 1.16 4.88
C LYS A 110 2.59 0.58 5.99
N ILE A 111 3.88 0.80 5.90
CA ILE A 111 4.82 0.44 6.95
C ILE A 111 4.86 1.59 7.96
N ALA A 112 4.57 1.30 9.22
CA ALA A 112 4.54 2.32 10.28
C ALA A 112 5.90 3.02 10.45
N HIS A 113 6.98 2.30 10.21
CA HIS A 113 8.34 2.81 10.19
C HIS A 113 8.80 2.98 8.73
N GLY A 114 8.57 4.15 8.13
CA GLY A 114 8.78 4.42 6.72
C GLY A 114 10.20 4.31 6.17
N TRP A 115 11.20 4.21 7.04
CA TRP A 115 12.61 4.10 6.69
C TRP A 115 13.06 2.69 6.30
N ASN A 116 12.22 1.68 6.51
CA ASN A 116 12.57 0.30 6.20
C ASN A 116 11.99 -0.15 4.86
N SER A 117 12.71 0.16 3.78
CA SER A 117 12.33 -0.25 2.42
C SER A 117 12.26 -1.78 2.26
N GLN A 118 13.08 -2.53 3.00
CA GLN A 118 13.06 -3.99 2.96
C GLN A 118 11.73 -4.54 3.49
N ALA A 119 11.20 -3.98 4.58
CA ALA A 119 9.90 -4.40 5.11
C ALA A 119 8.78 -4.27 4.08
N THR A 120 8.75 -3.16 3.32
CA THR A 120 7.77 -2.97 2.24
C THR A 120 7.89 -4.06 1.18
N TRP A 121 9.12 -4.42 0.78
CA TRP A 121 9.37 -5.50 -0.17
C TRP A 121 8.87 -6.86 0.35
N TYR A 122 9.16 -7.21 1.61
CA TYR A 122 8.74 -8.49 2.19
C TYR A 122 7.23 -8.61 2.26
N VAL A 123 6.56 -7.59 2.79
CA VAL A 123 5.10 -7.59 2.89
C VAL A 123 4.47 -7.65 1.50
N THR A 124 4.98 -6.87 0.54
CA THR A 124 4.48 -6.88 -0.84
C THR A 124 4.64 -8.25 -1.49
N ARG A 125 5.81 -8.88 -1.32
CA ARG A 125 6.05 -10.22 -1.83
C ARG A 125 5.08 -11.25 -1.25
N ALA A 126 4.84 -11.21 0.05
CA ALA A 126 3.91 -12.10 0.73
C ALA A 126 2.48 -11.92 0.18
N VAL A 127 2.00 -10.68 0.11
CA VAL A 127 0.67 -10.34 -0.39
C VAL A 127 0.49 -10.77 -1.85
N LEU A 128 1.45 -10.45 -2.73
CA LEU A 128 1.39 -10.82 -4.14
C LEU A 128 1.51 -12.34 -4.34
N GLY A 129 2.30 -13.02 -3.50
CA GLY A 129 2.41 -14.48 -3.52
C GLY A 129 1.09 -15.19 -3.25
N VAL A 130 0.27 -14.66 -2.33
CA VAL A 130 -1.09 -15.17 -2.08
C VAL A 130 -2.00 -15.03 -3.30
N LEU A 131 -1.77 -14.02 -4.13
CA LEU A 131 -2.48 -13.80 -5.39
C LEU A 131 -1.87 -14.58 -6.57
N GLY A 132 -0.86 -15.41 -6.34
CA GLY A 132 -0.16 -16.13 -7.39
C GLY A 132 0.78 -15.29 -8.24
N ILE A 133 1.11 -14.08 -7.81
CA ILE A 133 2.05 -13.18 -8.49
C ILE A 133 3.42 -13.30 -7.80
N GLU A 134 4.39 -13.86 -8.50
CA GLU A 134 5.74 -14.03 -7.97
C GLU A 134 6.53 -12.72 -8.06
N LEU A 135 6.84 -12.13 -6.92
CA LEU A 135 7.70 -10.97 -6.82
C LEU A 135 9.13 -11.39 -6.45
N ARG A 136 10.08 -11.11 -7.32
CA ARG A 136 11.49 -11.38 -7.06
C ARG A 136 12.05 -10.31 -6.11
N ASN A 137 12.41 -10.73 -4.90
CA ASN A 137 13.01 -9.83 -3.91
C ASN A 137 14.52 -9.66 -4.20
N PRO A 138 15.02 -8.43 -4.39
CA PRO A 138 16.43 -8.16 -4.59
C PRO A 138 17.26 -8.23 -3.30
N TYR A 139 16.60 -8.20 -2.14
CA TYR A 139 17.25 -8.23 -0.84
C TYR A 139 17.44 -9.65 -0.34
N PRO A 140 18.54 -9.95 0.36
CA PRO A 140 18.69 -11.22 1.05
C PRO A 140 17.54 -11.40 2.07
N LEU A 141 17.15 -12.67 2.29
CA LEU A 141 16.15 -13.01 3.28
C LEU A 141 16.69 -12.71 4.68
N HIS A 142 16.36 -11.55 5.22
CA HIS A 142 16.47 -11.27 6.64
C HIS A 142 15.12 -11.56 7.28
N ARG A 143 15.14 -12.19 8.45
CA ARG A 143 13.94 -12.43 9.25
C ARG A 143 13.40 -11.08 9.72
N GLN A 144 12.25 -10.67 9.20
CA GLN A 144 11.57 -9.45 9.63
C GLN A 144 10.16 -9.80 10.06
N LYS A 145 9.70 -9.17 11.13
CA LYS A 145 8.31 -9.27 11.57
C LYS A 145 7.46 -8.28 10.80
N ALA A 146 6.37 -8.74 10.23
CA ALA A 146 5.32 -7.90 9.70
C ALA A 146 4.02 -8.18 10.45
N PHE A 147 3.27 -7.14 10.82
CA PHE A 147 1.93 -7.26 11.36
C PHE A 147 0.96 -6.91 10.23
N ILE A 148 0.07 -7.84 9.93
CA ILE A 148 -1.03 -7.59 9.00
C ILE A 148 -2.27 -7.36 9.85
N VAL A 149 -2.86 -6.18 9.74
CA VAL A 149 -4.16 -5.89 10.32
C VAL A 149 -5.22 -6.35 9.33
N PRO A 150 -5.99 -7.40 9.63
CA PRO A 150 -6.98 -7.93 8.72
C PRO A 150 -8.24 -7.06 8.75
N GLY A 151 -8.24 -5.96 8.02
CA GLY A 151 -9.43 -5.11 7.94
C GLY A 151 -10.38 -5.51 6.83
N ILE A 152 -9.85 -5.82 5.66
CA ILE A 152 -10.63 -5.97 4.42
C ILE A 152 -10.27 -7.23 3.64
N VAL A 153 -9.32 -8.01 4.12
CA VAL A 153 -8.92 -9.25 3.46
C VAL A 153 -9.96 -10.33 3.72
N PRO A 154 -10.54 -10.96 2.69
CA PRO A 154 -11.46 -12.08 2.88
C PRO A 154 -10.81 -13.20 3.69
N PRO A 155 -11.53 -13.87 4.62
CA PRO A 155 -10.97 -14.86 5.54
C PRO A 155 -10.13 -15.96 4.87
N LYS A 156 -10.54 -16.43 3.68
CA LYS A 156 -9.80 -17.45 2.91
C LYS A 156 -8.37 -17.05 2.51
N TYR A 157 -8.04 -15.76 2.58
CA TYR A 157 -6.71 -15.25 2.28
C TYR A 157 -5.91 -14.91 3.54
N LEU A 158 -6.59 -14.68 4.67
CA LEU A 158 -5.93 -14.43 5.95
C LEU A 158 -5.07 -15.61 6.36
N ASP A 159 -5.62 -16.82 6.32
CA ASP A 159 -4.88 -18.04 6.64
C ASP A 159 -3.63 -18.19 5.77
N LYS A 160 -3.76 -17.90 4.46
CA LYS A 160 -2.64 -17.95 3.52
C LYS A 160 -1.60 -16.83 3.76
N LEU A 161 -2.03 -15.66 4.20
CA LEU A 161 -1.13 -14.57 4.57
C LEU A 161 -0.38 -14.88 5.87
N GLU A 162 -1.05 -15.50 6.82
CA GLU A 162 -0.43 -15.99 8.06
C GLU A 162 0.59 -17.10 7.79
N GLU A 163 0.31 -18.03 6.87
CA GLU A 163 1.27 -19.04 6.43
C GLU A 163 2.49 -18.47 5.73
N VAL A 164 2.33 -17.42 4.94
CA VAL A 164 3.43 -16.79 4.16
C VAL A 164 4.24 -15.83 5.01
N VAL A 165 3.61 -15.18 5.97
CA VAL A 165 4.24 -14.36 7.01
C VAL A 165 4.51 -15.25 8.22
N THR A 166 5.15 -16.40 8.01
CA THR A 166 5.53 -17.27 9.12
C THR A 166 6.49 -16.56 10.04
N TRP A 167 6.07 -16.51 11.26
CA TRP A 167 6.81 -16.03 12.42
C TRP A 167 7.79 -17.12 12.86
N ASP A 168 8.82 -17.38 12.06
CA ASP A 168 9.89 -18.22 12.54
C ASP A 168 10.55 -17.59 13.76
N GLU A 169 10.63 -18.37 14.81
CA GLU A 169 11.14 -18.12 16.14
C GLU A 169 11.92 -16.81 16.31
N TRP A 170 11.24 -15.83 16.86
CA TRP A 170 11.83 -14.56 17.21
C TRP A 170 12.78 -14.75 18.39
N ASP A 171 14.02 -14.36 18.21
CA ASP A 171 14.97 -14.21 19.31
C ASP A 171 14.87 -12.76 19.84
N PRO A 172 14.30 -12.55 21.04
CA PRO A 172 14.16 -11.22 21.63
C PRO A 172 15.51 -10.53 21.89
N ASN A 173 16.61 -11.28 21.87
CA ASN A 173 17.95 -10.76 22.12
C ASN A 173 18.66 -10.27 20.86
N GLN A 174 18.13 -10.56 19.66
CA GLN A 174 18.71 -10.11 18.39
C GLN A 174 18.07 -8.86 17.80
N ASP A 175 16.85 -8.49 18.24
CA ASP A 175 16.11 -7.34 17.73
C ASP A 175 15.84 -6.32 18.83
N SER A 176 16.58 -5.23 18.83
CA SER A 176 16.36 -4.07 19.69
C SER A 176 15.08 -3.26 19.36
N PHE A 177 14.24 -3.73 18.45
CA PHE A 177 12.97 -3.11 18.05
C PHE A 177 11.80 -4.07 18.18
N SER A 178 11.36 -4.36 19.40
CA SER A 178 10.02 -4.89 19.62
C SER A 178 9.07 -3.72 19.85
N LEU A 179 8.37 -3.28 18.81
CA LEU A 179 7.20 -2.44 18.99
C LEU A 179 6.07 -3.34 19.52
N ASP A 180 5.76 -3.25 20.80
CA ASP A 180 4.50 -3.80 21.31
C ASP A 180 3.38 -2.92 20.72
N TRP A 181 2.66 -3.48 19.74
CA TRP A 181 1.55 -2.79 19.07
C TRP A 181 0.49 -2.29 20.08
N LYS A 182 0.26 -3.01 21.16
CA LYS A 182 -0.67 -2.57 22.20
C LYS A 182 -0.16 -1.32 22.92
N GLU A 183 1.12 -1.24 23.17
CA GLU A 183 1.75 -0.07 23.76
C GLU A 183 1.79 1.11 22.76
N TYR A 184 2.04 0.85 21.50
CA TYR A 184 2.02 1.86 20.44
C TYR A 184 0.61 2.42 20.20
N SER A 185 -0.40 1.57 20.08
CA SER A 185 -1.78 2.03 19.92
C SER A 185 -2.30 2.79 21.14
N ALA A 186 -1.88 2.41 22.35
CA ALA A 186 -2.24 3.13 23.57
C ALA A 186 -1.56 4.51 23.67
N LYS A 187 -0.38 4.68 23.08
CA LYS A 187 0.33 5.97 23.04
C LYS A 187 -0.20 6.88 21.93
N THR A 188 -0.55 6.35 20.77
CA THR A 188 -1.06 7.13 19.63
C THR A 188 -2.49 7.62 19.83
N THR A 189 -3.30 6.93 20.62
CA THR A 189 -4.65 7.43 21.00
C THR A 189 -4.62 8.58 22.00
N LYS A 190 -3.50 8.84 22.68
CA LYS A 190 -3.38 9.92 23.68
C LYS A 190 -2.72 11.20 23.18
N SER A 191 -2.04 11.18 22.05
CA SER A 191 -1.45 12.37 21.45
C SER A 191 -1.77 12.39 19.96
N ASP A 192 -2.74 13.20 19.57
CA ASP A 192 -2.87 13.61 18.17
C ASP A 192 -1.59 14.42 17.82
N PRO A 193 -0.64 13.87 17.06
CA PRO A 193 0.61 14.58 16.76
C PRO A 193 0.37 15.82 15.91
N PHE A 194 -0.86 16.01 15.38
CA PHE A 194 -1.25 17.12 14.54
C PHE A 194 -2.02 18.22 15.30
N LYS A 195 -2.27 18.05 16.60
CA LYS A 195 -2.99 19.06 17.38
C LYS A 195 -2.14 20.26 17.83
N ASN A 196 -0.82 20.19 17.70
CA ASN A 196 0.08 21.21 18.25
C ASN A 196 0.82 22.08 17.23
N GLU A 197 0.60 21.88 15.93
CA GLU A 197 1.13 22.79 14.94
C GLU A 197 -0.04 23.58 14.34
N GLY A 198 -0.30 24.74 14.94
CA GLY A 198 -1.19 25.75 14.37
C GLY A 198 -0.61 26.25 13.05
N ILE A 199 -0.99 25.61 11.97
CA ILE A 199 -0.86 26.15 10.63
C ILE A 199 -2.21 26.78 10.33
N ASP A 200 -2.30 28.08 10.56
CA ASP A 200 -3.37 28.89 9.99
C ASP A 200 -3.24 28.86 8.47
N ILE A 201 -4.28 28.35 7.81
CA ILE A 201 -4.45 28.36 6.35
C ILE A 201 -5.25 29.60 5.96
#